data_ec909e19daba3588548450f29e7c4b54
#
_entry.id   ec909e19daba3588548450f29e7c4b54
#
_cell.length_a   1.000
_cell.length_b   1.000
_cell.length_c   1.000
_cell.angle_alpha   90.00
_cell.angle_beta   90.00
_cell.angle_gamma   90.00
#
_symmetry.space_group_name_H-M   'P 1'
#
loop_
_entity.id
_entity.type
_entity.pdbx_description
1 polymer ?
#
loop_
_entity_poly.entity_id
_entity_poly.type
_entity_poly.pdbx_seq_one_letter_code
_entity_poly.pdbx_strand_id
1 'polypeptide(L)'
;MMKAKTLDGGELDLTPDLLSGLKMQLQGPLLTPDDPDYEASRRLWNAMIDRRPAMVVRCLGVADVMASVRFAREHDLLLCIKGGGHNIAGLAVADGALMLDLSLMRGVWVDRDRRVAHAQAGCVLGDVDRETQVHGLATVLGFISTTGIAGLTLGGGFGYLSRRWGYTSDNVLGMEVVTPDGELVHATADENADLFWGLRGGGGNFGVVTGFDYRLYPVGPEVVGGVVAWPASEAPAVLELYRSLAEQAPPELTLVALLRPAPPAPGCRRDTMASRLWHYSPVIAAIRKRARRRSRRSRLLASPSATC
;
A
#
# COMPACT_ATOMS: atom_id res chain seq x y z
N MET A 1 -8.99 4.01 35.50
CA MET A 1 -8.64 5.20 34.71
C MET A 1 -7.84 4.72 33.52
N MET A 2 -8.16 5.19 32.31
CA MET A 2 -7.46 4.77 31.08
C MET A 2 -6.08 5.44 31.04
N LYS A 3 -5.06 4.71 30.59
CA LYS A 3 -3.67 5.18 30.54
C LYS A 3 -3.12 5.09 29.12
N ALA A 4 -2.33 6.08 28.72
CA ALA A 4 -1.55 6.08 27.50
C ALA A 4 -0.06 5.98 27.82
N LYS A 5 0.70 5.32 26.95
CA LYS A 5 2.17 5.25 27.05
C LYS A 5 2.82 6.53 26.56
N THR A 6 3.85 6.96 27.26
CA THR A 6 4.71 8.06 26.88
C THR A 6 5.99 7.58 26.19
N LEU A 7 6.69 8.48 25.49
CA LEU A 7 7.91 8.18 24.72
C LEU A 7 9.08 7.72 25.61
N ASP A 8 9.13 8.17 26.87
CA ASP A 8 10.13 7.76 27.88
C ASP A 8 9.83 6.39 28.51
N GLY A 9 8.72 5.73 28.11
CA GLY A 9 8.27 4.46 28.65
C GLY A 9 7.38 4.55 29.88
N GLY A 10 7.02 5.76 30.32
CA GLY A 10 6.05 6.03 31.37
C GLY A 10 4.60 5.87 30.91
N GLU A 11 3.68 6.34 31.74
CA GLU A 11 2.23 6.35 31.49
C GLU A 11 1.61 7.69 31.88
N LEU A 12 0.71 8.18 31.06
CA LEU A 12 -0.16 9.32 31.32
C LEU A 12 -1.57 8.85 31.64
N ASP A 13 -2.16 9.34 32.72
CA ASP A 13 -3.59 9.15 33.02
C ASP A 13 -4.44 10.00 32.08
N LEU A 14 -5.25 9.36 31.25
CA LEU A 14 -6.17 10.02 30.34
C LEU A 14 -7.44 10.42 31.10
N THR A 15 -7.46 11.63 31.59
CA THR A 15 -8.62 12.18 32.30
C THR A 15 -9.76 12.50 31.32
N PRO A 16 -11.03 12.53 31.79
CA PRO A 16 -12.16 12.96 30.97
C PRO A 16 -11.98 14.35 30.34
N ASP A 17 -11.32 15.28 31.04
CA ASP A 17 -11.06 16.62 30.55
C ASP A 17 -10.05 16.61 29.39
N LEU A 18 -8.97 15.83 29.49
CA LEU A 18 -8.00 15.66 28.39
C LEU A 18 -8.65 15.07 27.15
N LEU A 19 -9.44 14.01 27.31
CA LEU A 19 -10.15 13.38 26.20
C LEU A 19 -11.18 14.32 25.57
N SER A 20 -11.91 15.08 26.37
CA SER A 20 -12.88 16.07 25.89
C SER A 20 -12.18 17.21 25.17
N GLY A 21 -11.03 17.67 25.67
CA GLY A 21 -10.21 18.71 25.01
C GLY A 21 -9.71 18.30 23.64
N LEU A 22 -9.23 17.06 23.50
CA LEU A 22 -8.86 16.52 22.19
C LEU A 22 -10.10 16.36 21.29
N LYS A 23 -11.17 15.75 21.79
CA LYS A 23 -12.40 15.48 21.03
C LYS A 23 -13.03 16.75 20.44
N MET A 24 -12.96 17.88 21.14
CA MET A 24 -13.46 19.17 20.64
C MET A 24 -12.67 19.72 19.44
N GLN A 25 -11.44 19.26 19.22
CA GLN A 25 -10.60 19.67 18.09
C GLN A 25 -10.74 18.76 16.87
N LEU A 26 -11.43 17.63 17.02
CA LEU A 26 -11.56 16.61 15.98
C LEU A 26 -12.93 16.67 15.31
N GLN A 27 -12.95 16.40 14.01
CA GLN A 27 -14.17 16.07 13.27
C GLN A 27 -14.41 14.57 13.23
N GLY A 28 -13.34 13.79 13.15
CA GLY A 28 -13.38 12.34 13.18
C GLY A 28 -13.60 11.78 14.60
N PRO A 29 -14.09 10.54 14.72
CA PRO A 29 -14.33 9.93 16.03
C PRO A 29 -13.01 9.63 16.77
N LEU A 30 -13.01 9.97 18.07
CA LEU A 30 -12.04 9.48 19.04
C LEU A 30 -12.64 8.24 19.71
N LEU A 31 -12.01 7.09 19.53
CA LEU A 31 -12.43 5.80 20.07
C LEU A 31 -11.54 5.38 21.24
N THR A 32 -12.17 4.85 22.27
CA THR A 32 -11.56 4.21 23.42
C THR A 32 -11.89 2.71 23.42
N PRO A 33 -11.24 1.87 24.24
CA PRO A 33 -11.56 0.43 24.31
C PRO A 33 -13.03 0.08 24.59
N ASP A 34 -13.80 1.01 25.13
CA ASP A 34 -15.23 0.82 25.43
C ASP A 34 -16.14 1.11 24.21
N ASP A 35 -15.60 1.70 23.15
CA ASP A 35 -16.35 2.04 21.95
C ASP A 35 -16.52 0.80 21.03
N PRO A 36 -17.72 0.60 20.43
CA PRO A 36 -18.01 -0.58 19.62
C PRO A 36 -17.11 -0.71 18.38
N ASP A 37 -16.66 0.39 17.80
CA ASP A 37 -15.81 0.42 16.61
C ASP A 37 -14.30 0.27 16.92
N TYR A 38 -13.90 0.28 18.20
CA TYR A 38 -12.52 0.21 18.59
C TYR A 38 -11.82 -1.06 18.11
N GLU A 39 -12.42 -2.23 18.34
CA GLU A 39 -11.83 -3.52 17.95
C GLU A 39 -11.62 -3.62 16.43
N ALA A 40 -12.53 -3.12 15.63
CA ALA A 40 -12.39 -3.10 14.18
C ALA A 40 -11.31 -2.12 13.72
N SER A 41 -11.20 -0.96 14.36
CA SER A 41 -10.26 0.10 14.00
C SER A 41 -8.79 -0.28 14.26
N ARG A 42 -8.49 -1.01 15.35
CA ARG A 42 -7.12 -1.42 15.70
C ARG A 42 -6.60 -2.62 14.92
N ARG A 43 -7.45 -3.38 14.24
CA ARG A 43 -7.03 -4.58 13.51
C ARG A 43 -6.12 -4.27 12.34
N LEU A 44 -5.11 -5.13 12.14
CA LEU A 44 -4.22 -5.11 10.99
C LEU A 44 -4.48 -6.31 10.08
N TRP A 45 -3.95 -6.23 8.85
CA TRP A 45 -3.99 -7.33 7.90
C TRP A 45 -3.26 -8.58 8.44
N ASN A 46 -2.11 -8.39 9.09
CA ASN A 46 -1.43 -9.48 9.80
C ASN A 46 -2.14 -9.76 11.14
N ALA A 47 -3.03 -10.72 11.14
CA ALA A 47 -3.82 -11.10 12.32
C ALA A 47 -2.99 -11.70 13.48
N MET A 48 -1.69 -11.96 13.29
CA MET A 48 -0.77 -12.34 14.38
C MET A 48 -0.44 -11.14 15.29
N ILE A 49 -0.70 -9.92 14.83
CA ILE A 49 -0.49 -8.70 15.61
C ILE A 49 -1.79 -8.34 16.33
N ASP A 50 -1.77 -8.47 17.65
CA ASP A 50 -2.90 -8.14 18.52
C ASP A 50 -2.43 -7.17 19.62
N ARG A 51 -2.28 -5.90 19.25
CA ARG A 51 -1.89 -4.81 20.16
C ARG A 51 -3.08 -3.89 20.42
N ARG A 52 -3.08 -3.26 21.61
CA ARG A 52 -4.18 -2.44 22.09
C ARG A 52 -3.71 -0.99 22.33
N PRO A 53 -3.95 -0.06 21.40
CA PRO A 53 -3.71 1.36 21.62
C PRO A 53 -4.61 1.88 22.76
N ALA A 54 -4.16 2.90 23.49
CA ALA A 54 -4.98 3.52 24.51
C ALA A 54 -6.23 4.20 23.91
N MET A 55 -6.07 4.80 22.75
CA MET A 55 -7.15 5.45 22.01
C MET A 55 -6.83 5.47 20.51
N VAL A 56 -7.88 5.61 19.69
CA VAL A 56 -7.78 5.69 18.23
C VAL A 56 -8.51 6.94 17.77
N VAL A 57 -7.80 7.82 17.04
CA VAL A 57 -8.42 8.91 16.30
C VAL A 57 -8.60 8.45 14.86
N ARG A 58 -9.84 8.34 14.39
CA ARG A 58 -10.16 8.06 12.99
C ARG A 58 -10.26 9.37 12.22
N CYS A 59 -9.14 9.79 11.65
CA CYS A 59 -9.02 11.10 11.00
C CYS A 59 -9.90 11.20 9.74
N LEU A 60 -10.68 12.28 9.64
CA LEU A 60 -11.45 12.65 8.46
C LEU A 60 -10.70 13.61 7.54
N GLY A 61 -9.70 14.32 8.06
CA GLY A 61 -8.92 15.28 7.30
C GLY A 61 -7.61 15.65 7.97
N VAL A 62 -6.85 16.52 7.32
CA VAL A 62 -5.53 16.98 7.76
C VAL A 62 -5.62 17.68 9.13
N ALA A 63 -6.70 18.42 9.40
CA ALA A 63 -6.89 19.11 10.69
C ALA A 63 -6.92 18.14 11.86
N ASP A 64 -7.57 16.97 11.72
CA ASP A 64 -7.58 15.92 12.75
C ASP A 64 -6.18 15.35 13.00
N VAL A 65 -5.40 15.17 11.92
CA VAL A 65 -4.02 14.70 12.01
C VAL A 65 -3.16 15.73 12.76
N MET A 66 -3.25 17.01 12.41
CA MET A 66 -2.51 18.10 13.05
C MET A 66 -2.85 18.20 14.54
N ALA A 67 -4.15 18.20 14.88
CA ALA A 67 -4.60 18.26 16.27
C ALA A 67 -4.08 17.07 17.09
N SER A 68 -4.14 15.86 16.51
CA SER A 68 -3.69 14.64 17.18
C SER A 68 -2.17 14.57 17.36
N VAL A 69 -1.38 15.04 16.38
CA VAL A 69 0.08 15.13 16.49
C VAL A 69 0.49 16.14 17.57
N ARG A 70 -0.15 17.32 17.58
CA ARG A 70 0.10 18.34 18.62
C ARG A 70 -0.24 17.82 20.00
N PHE A 71 -1.39 17.17 20.16
CA PHE A 71 -1.79 16.55 21.41
C PHE A 71 -0.78 15.48 21.87
N ALA A 72 -0.35 14.60 20.96
CA ALA A 72 0.66 13.59 21.27
C ALA A 72 1.98 14.23 21.75
N ARG A 73 2.42 15.30 21.08
CA ARG A 73 3.64 16.03 21.43
C ARG A 73 3.53 16.75 22.76
N GLU A 74 2.41 17.46 23.02
CA GLU A 74 2.18 18.18 24.26
C GLU A 74 2.20 17.28 25.49
N HIS A 75 1.88 16.01 25.31
CA HIS A 75 1.78 15.01 26.37
C HIS A 75 2.83 13.90 26.27
N ASP A 76 3.84 14.06 25.40
CA ASP A 76 4.90 13.07 25.14
C ASP A 76 4.39 11.65 24.85
N LEU A 77 3.23 11.51 24.20
CA LEU A 77 2.59 10.22 23.96
C LEU A 77 3.27 9.39 22.86
N LEU A 78 3.32 8.09 23.09
CA LEU A 78 3.63 7.15 22.01
C LEU A 78 2.57 7.24 20.92
N LEU A 79 2.98 7.54 19.69
CA LEU A 79 2.12 7.70 18.52
C LEU A 79 2.35 6.57 17.52
N CYS A 80 1.30 6.03 16.92
CA CYS A 80 1.38 5.13 15.79
C CYS A 80 0.36 5.50 14.71
N ILE A 81 0.73 5.25 13.44
CA ILE A 81 -0.03 5.71 12.28
C ILE A 81 -0.47 4.49 11.46
N LYS A 82 -1.77 4.40 11.19
CA LYS A 82 -2.35 3.38 10.33
C LYS A 82 -2.93 4.00 9.06
N GLY A 83 -2.35 3.66 7.90
CA GLY A 83 -3.01 3.79 6.60
C GLY A 83 -3.82 2.51 6.31
N GLY A 84 -3.38 1.68 5.35
CA GLY A 84 -4.05 0.40 5.05
C GLY A 84 -3.77 -0.76 6.01
N GLY A 85 -2.88 -0.61 6.99
CA GLY A 85 -2.62 -1.64 8.01
C GLY A 85 -1.92 -2.91 7.51
N HIS A 86 -1.19 -2.87 6.40
CA HIS A 86 -0.52 -4.02 5.78
C HIS A 86 0.93 -4.26 6.23
N ASN A 87 1.48 -3.45 7.15
CA ASN A 87 2.83 -3.64 7.64
C ASN A 87 2.95 -4.99 8.40
N ILE A 88 3.82 -5.87 7.91
CA ILE A 88 3.98 -7.24 8.44
C ILE A 88 4.50 -7.24 9.89
N ALA A 89 5.38 -6.30 10.25
CA ALA A 89 5.91 -6.14 11.61
C ALA A 89 4.91 -5.51 12.58
N GLY A 90 3.76 -5.01 12.08
CA GLY A 90 2.71 -4.44 12.92
C GLY A 90 3.01 -3.05 13.47
N LEU A 91 3.87 -2.27 12.80
CA LEU A 91 4.24 -0.91 13.26
C LEU A 91 3.08 0.09 13.24
N ALA A 92 1.99 -0.25 12.56
CA ALA A 92 0.81 0.60 12.47
C ALA A 92 -0.05 0.60 13.75
N VAL A 93 0.27 -0.22 14.75
CA VAL A 93 -0.41 -0.27 16.05
C VAL A 93 0.60 -0.56 17.16
N ALA A 94 0.43 0.07 18.32
CA ALA A 94 1.25 -0.18 19.50
C ALA A 94 0.38 -0.17 20.77
N ASP A 95 0.78 -1.00 21.76
CA ASP A 95 0.07 -1.07 23.04
C ASP A 95 0.18 0.25 23.80
N GLY A 96 -0.95 0.77 24.24
CA GLY A 96 -1.02 2.01 25.01
C GLY A 96 -0.77 3.29 24.21
N ALA A 97 -0.56 3.20 22.88
CA ALA A 97 -0.32 4.38 22.04
C ALA A 97 -1.59 5.20 21.77
N LEU A 98 -1.41 6.45 21.37
CA LEU A 98 -2.39 7.15 20.52
C LEU A 98 -2.21 6.64 19.09
N MET A 99 -3.26 6.08 18.50
CA MET A 99 -3.25 5.60 17.12
C MET A 99 -4.02 6.54 16.21
N LEU A 100 -3.39 7.03 15.15
CA LEU A 100 -4.07 7.75 14.07
C LEU A 100 -4.48 6.76 12.98
N ASP A 101 -5.77 6.57 12.79
CA ASP A 101 -6.33 5.76 11.71
C ASP A 101 -6.77 6.67 10.56
N LEU A 102 -6.00 6.66 9.48
CA LEU A 102 -6.25 7.48 8.29
C LEU A 102 -7.25 6.84 7.32
N SER A 103 -7.81 5.67 7.64
CA SER A 103 -8.64 4.87 6.72
C SER A 103 -9.92 5.56 6.25
N LEU A 104 -10.33 6.68 6.86
CA LEU A 104 -11.45 7.51 6.41
C LEU A 104 -11.03 8.60 5.41
N MET A 105 -9.74 8.89 5.29
CA MET A 105 -9.19 9.85 4.33
C MET A 105 -8.95 9.17 2.99
N ARG A 106 -10.01 8.99 2.18
CA ARG A 106 -10.01 8.17 0.96
C ARG A 106 -10.36 8.93 -0.32
N GLY A 107 -10.23 10.24 -0.31
CA GLY A 107 -10.44 11.06 -1.51
C GLY A 107 -9.36 10.80 -2.55
N VAL A 108 -9.77 10.62 -3.80
CA VAL A 108 -8.89 10.59 -4.98
C VAL A 108 -9.50 11.49 -6.05
N TRP A 109 -8.71 12.37 -6.64
CA TRP A 109 -9.13 13.15 -7.81
C TRP A 109 -8.01 13.25 -8.83
N VAL A 110 -8.40 13.28 -10.11
CA VAL A 110 -7.51 13.14 -11.24
C VAL A 110 -7.54 14.37 -12.09
N ASP A 111 -6.38 15.01 -12.24
CA ASP A 111 -6.13 15.99 -13.31
C ASP A 111 -5.67 15.21 -14.57
N ARG A 112 -6.62 15.02 -15.48
CA ARG A 112 -6.41 14.26 -16.71
C ARG A 112 -5.38 14.93 -17.63
N ASP A 113 -5.42 16.27 -17.72
CA ASP A 113 -4.61 17.01 -18.68
C ASP A 113 -3.14 17.05 -18.23
N ARG A 114 -2.92 17.23 -16.93
CA ARG A 114 -1.60 17.16 -16.31
C ARG A 114 -1.13 15.72 -16.06
N ARG A 115 -2.05 14.76 -16.13
CA ARG A 115 -1.83 13.34 -15.77
C ARG A 115 -1.28 13.21 -14.36
N VAL A 116 -1.98 13.78 -13.43
CA VAL A 116 -1.67 13.71 -11.99
C VAL A 116 -2.89 13.20 -11.26
N ALA A 117 -2.69 12.29 -10.31
CA ALA A 117 -3.70 11.93 -9.33
C ALA A 117 -3.26 12.42 -7.96
N HIS A 118 -4.11 13.17 -7.30
CA HIS A 118 -3.99 13.42 -5.88
C HIS A 118 -4.79 12.38 -5.11
N ALA A 119 -4.16 11.72 -4.14
CA ALA A 119 -4.79 10.66 -3.33
C ALA A 119 -4.48 10.86 -1.86
N GLN A 120 -5.52 10.86 -1.01
CA GLN A 120 -5.37 10.92 0.44
C GLN A 120 -4.75 9.64 0.99
N ALA A 121 -3.96 9.75 2.06
CA ALA A 121 -3.10 8.68 2.58
C ALA A 121 -3.86 7.46 3.15
N GLY A 122 -5.13 7.57 3.45
CA GLY A 122 -5.97 6.45 3.85
C GLY A 122 -6.50 5.60 2.69
N CYS A 123 -6.27 6.01 1.44
CA CYS A 123 -6.65 5.22 0.27
C CYS A 123 -5.96 3.87 0.25
N VAL A 124 -6.67 2.87 -0.29
CA VAL A 124 -6.07 1.62 -0.75
C VAL A 124 -5.80 1.69 -2.25
N LEU A 125 -5.00 0.76 -2.79
CA LEU A 125 -4.61 0.76 -4.21
C LEU A 125 -5.83 0.75 -5.14
N GLY A 126 -6.87 -0.01 -4.77
CA GLY A 126 -8.10 -0.09 -5.55
C GLY A 126 -8.89 1.23 -5.64
N ASP A 127 -8.74 2.14 -4.67
CA ASP A 127 -9.37 3.46 -4.76
C ASP A 127 -8.73 4.29 -5.86
N VAL A 128 -7.38 4.29 -5.90
CA VAL A 128 -6.62 5.02 -6.92
C VAL A 128 -6.85 4.43 -8.30
N ASP A 129 -6.79 3.09 -8.43
CA ASP A 129 -7.05 2.40 -9.70
C ASP A 129 -8.45 2.73 -10.24
N ARG A 130 -9.47 2.70 -9.38
CA ARG A 130 -10.86 2.98 -9.77
C ARG A 130 -11.01 4.38 -10.37
N GLU A 131 -10.45 5.40 -9.72
CA GLU A 131 -10.61 6.78 -10.16
C GLU A 131 -9.74 7.10 -11.38
N THR A 132 -8.50 6.59 -11.43
CA THR A 132 -7.61 6.83 -12.58
C THR A 132 -8.09 6.12 -13.84
N GLN A 133 -8.69 4.93 -13.70
CA GLN A 133 -9.19 4.15 -14.84
C GLN A 133 -10.42 4.77 -15.52
N VAL A 134 -11.17 5.66 -14.86
CA VAL A 134 -12.20 6.49 -15.52
C VAL A 134 -11.61 7.25 -16.73
N HIS A 135 -10.31 7.56 -16.65
CA HIS A 135 -9.57 8.32 -17.67
C HIS A 135 -8.63 7.44 -18.52
N GLY A 136 -8.63 6.12 -18.33
CA GLY A 136 -7.69 5.22 -19.01
C GLY A 136 -6.23 5.44 -18.57
N LEU A 137 -6.04 5.90 -17.33
CA LEU A 137 -4.74 6.21 -16.74
C LEU A 137 -4.45 5.29 -15.55
N ALA A 138 -3.17 5.09 -15.25
CA ALA A 138 -2.71 4.37 -14.06
C ALA A 138 -1.37 4.94 -13.59
N THR A 139 -1.03 4.69 -12.34
CA THR A 139 0.33 4.88 -11.80
C THR A 139 0.94 3.55 -11.38
N VAL A 140 2.20 3.57 -10.97
CA VAL A 140 2.87 2.38 -10.42
C VAL A 140 2.38 2.14 -9.00
N LEU A 141 1.63 1.07 -8.79
CA LEU A 141 1.14 0.61 -7.49
C LEU A 141 1.47 -0.87 -7.28
N GLY A 142 1.15 -1.41 -6.10
CA GLY A 142 1.38 -2.81 -5.76
C GLY A 142 0.42 -3.80 -6.44
N PHE A 143 0.46 -5.06 -5.96
CA PHE A 143 -0.27 -6.18 -6.57
C PHE A 143 -1.66 -6.39 -5.99
N ILE A 144 -1.96 -5.88 -4.80
CA ILE A 144 -3.17 -6.22 -4.03
C ILE A 144 -3.98 -4.96 -3.76
N SER A 145 -5.20 -4.90 -4.31
CA SER A 145 -6.08 -3.72 -4.25
C SER A 145 -6.41 -3.21 -2.84
N THR A 146 -6.35 -4.07 -1.82
CA THR A 146 -6.62 -3.71 -0.42
C THR A 146 -5.42 -3.14 0.32
N THR A 147 -4.22 -3.16 -0.27
CA THR A 147 -3.02 -2.57 0.34
C THR A 147 -3.14 -1.05 0.38
N GLY A 148 -2.76 -0.43 1.52
CA GLY A 148 -2.76 1.02 1.66
C GLY A 148 -1.67 1.68 0.83
N ILE A 149 -2.00 2.82 0.20
CA ILE A 149 -1.04 3.55 -0.65
C ILE A 149 0.12 4.14 0.15
N ALA A 150 -0.15 4.64 1.38
CA ALA A 150 0.86 5.36 2.16
C ALA A 150 2.05 4.47 2.52
N GLY A 151 1.82 3.35 3.20
CA GLY A 151 2.89 2.43 3.58
C GLY A 151 3.63 1.85 2.39
N LEU A 152 2.92 1.55 1.28
CA LEU A 152 3.53 1.10 0.04
C LEU A 152 4.49 2.15 -0.52
N THR A 153 4.01 3.38 -0.72
CA THR A 153 4.76 4.46 -1.36
C THR A 153 5.97 4.90 -0.54
N LEU A 154 5.77 5.08 0.78
CA LEU A 154 6.85 5.49 1.69
C LEU A 154 7.94 4.43 1.85
N GLY A 155 7.64 3.15 1.59
CA GLY A 155 8.60 2.06 1.53
C GLY A 155 9.20 1.80 0.14
N GLY A 156 8.97 2.69 -0.83
CA GLY A 156 9.38 2.53 -2.23
C GLY A 156 8.25 2.02 -3.11
N GLY A 157 7.69 0.86 -2.81
CA GLY A 157 6.57 0.25 -3.52
C GLY A 157 6.90 -0.25 -4.93
N PHE A 158 6.41 -1.44 -5.28
CA PHE A 158 6.56 -1.97 -6.62
C PHE A 158 5.35 -2.84 -7.00
N GLY A 159 5.15 -3.02 -8.31
CA GLY A 159 4.06 -3.82 -8.84
C GLY A 159 4.20 -4.13 -10.32
N TYR A 160 3.09 -4.42 -10.98
CA TYR A 160 3.08 -4.86 -12.37
C TYR A 160 3.64 -3.86 -13.38
N LEU A 161 3.65 -2.57 -13.05
CA LEU A 161 4.11 -1.51 -13.93
C LEU A 161 5.57 -1.08 -13.65
N SER A 162 6.20 -1.63 -12.62
CA SER A 162 7.51 -1.18 -12.13
C SER A 162 8.64 -1.38 -13.14
N ARG A 163 8.61 -2.41 -13.95
CA ARG A 163 9.64 -2.61 -14.99
C ARG A 163 9.68 -1.49 -16.03
N ARG A 164 8.56 -0.80 -16.21
CA ARG A 164 8.46 0.27 -17.19
C ARG A 164 8.73 1.65 -16.59
N TRP A 165 8.29 1.87 -15.35
CA TRP A 165 8.26 3.22 -14.76
C TRP A 165 8.89 3.31 -13.36
N GLY A 166 9.66 2.30 -12.92
CA GLY A 166 10.34 2.31 -11.62
C GLY A 166 9.42 1.94 -10.45
N TYR A 167 9.81 2.35 -9.26
CA TYR A 167 9.06 2.14 -8.04
C TYR A 167 7.86 3.10 -7.93
N THR A 168 6.95 2.83 -7.01
CA THR A 168 5.84 3.75 -6.72
C THR A 168 6.38 5.12 -6.30
N SER A 169 7.41 5.15 -5.45
CA SER A 169 8.08 6.37 -4.99
C SER A 169 8.73 7.20 -6.11
N ASP A 170 9.15 6.56 -7.22
CA ASP A 170 9.71 7.27 -8.38
C ASP A 170 8.62 8.03 -9.16
N ASN A 171 7.37 7.69 -8.92
CA ASN A 171 6.21 8.26 -9.58
C ASN A 171 5.46 9.28 -8.71
N VAL A 172 5.97 9.57 -7.52
CA VAL A 172 5.45 10.64 -6.67
C VAL A 172 6.01 11.98 -7.13
N LEU A 173 5.13 12.96 -7.28
CA LEU A 173 5.46 14.34 -7.65
C LEU A 173 5.50 15.27 -6.43
N GLY A 174 4.70 14.97 -5.41
CA GLY A 174 4.61 15.73 -4.18
C GLY A 174 3.89 14.97 -3.08
N MET A 175 4.07 15.41 -1.85
CA MET A 175 3.41 14.88 -0.66
C MET A 175 2.99 16.01 0.26
N GLU A 176 1.83 15.87 0.89
CA GLU A 176 1.42 16.67 2.04
C GLU A 176 1.83 15.96 3.31
N VAL A 177 2.50 16.65 4.22
CA VAL A 177 3.09 16.06 5.42
C VAL A 177 2.76 16.90 6.64
N VAL A 178 2.21 16.27 7.68
CA VAL A 178 2.14 16.88 9.01
C VAL A 178 3.42 16.50 9.75
N THR A 179 4.24 17.50 10.05
CA THR A 179 5.53 17.34 10.75
C THR A 179 5.33 16.93 12.22
N PRO A 180 6.39 16.49 12.92
CA PRO A 180 6.30 16.25 14.36
C PRO A 180 5.89 17.47 15.19
N ASP A 181 6.05 18.68 14.65
CA ASP A 181 5.60 19.94 15.28
C ASP A 181 4.10 20.21 15.06
N GLY A 182 3.42 19.34 14.30
CA GLY A 182 2.01 19.49 13.96
C GLY A 182 1.74 20.54 12.87
N GLU A 183 2.77 20.92 12.10
CA GLU A 183 2.65 21.86 10.99
C GLU A 183 2.46 21.09 9.66
N LEU A 184 1.60 21.62 8.79
CA LEU A 184 1.41 21.09 7.44
C LEU A 184 2.45 21.69 6.51
N VAL A 185 3.22 20.83 5.84
CA VAL A 185 4.19 21.22 4.81
C VAL A 185 3.99 20.42 3.53
N HIS A 186 4.41 21.00 2.41
CA HIS A 186 4.50 20.30 1.13
C HIS A 186 5.96 19.86 0.90
N ALA A 187 6.12 18.63 0.42
CA ALA A 187 7.41 18.07 0.05
C ALA A 187 7.40 17.69 -1.44
N THR A 188 8.23 18.36 -2.23
CA THR A 188 8.39 18.17 -3.67
C THR A 188 9.87 18.20 -4.04
N ALA A 189 10.20 18.05 -5.31
CA ALA A 189 11.59 18.20 -5.78
C ALA A 189 12.15 19.62 -5.59
N ASP A 190 11.26 20.63 -5.53
CA ASP A 190 11.62 22.06 -5.48
C ASP A 190 11.33 22.70 -4.11
N GLU A 191 10.51 22.05 -3.26
CA GLU A 191 10.11 22.51 -1.94
C GLU A 191 10.32 21.41 -0.91
N ASN A 192 11.05 21.67 0.19
CA ASN A 192 11.44 20.68 1.19
C ASN A 192 12.04 19.41 0.54
N ALA A 193 12.99 19.60 -0.37
CA ALA A 193 13.51 18.55 -1.25
C ALA A 193 14.21 17.40 -0.51
N ASP A 194 14.85 17.67 0.59
CA ASP A 194 15.48 16.67 1.49
C ASP A 194 14.42 15.81 2.21
N LEU A 195 13.35 16.42 2.69
CA LEU A 195 12.18 15.72 3.22
C LEU A 195 11.53 14.84 2.13
N PHE A 196 11.36 15.39 0.93
CA PHE A 196 10.83 14.64 -0.21
C PHE A 196 11.70 13.45 -0.58
N TRP A 197 13.03 13.61 -0.56
CA TRP A 197 13.96 12.51 -0.77
C TRP A 197 13.85 11.45 0.33
N GLY A 198 13.81 11.85 1.61
CA GLY A 198 13.71 10.95 2.76
C GLY A 198 12.43 10.12 2.75
N LEU A 199 11.29 10.71 2.40
CA LEU A 199 9.99 10.06 2.33
C LEU A 199 9.87 9.01 1.19
N ARG A 200 10.71 9.07 0.17
CA ARG A 200 10.70 8.14 -0.97
C ARG A 200 11.53 6.89 -0.69
N GLY A 201 11.18 6.14 0.35
CA GLY A 201 11.79 4.88 0.78
C GLY A 201 12.14 4.83 2.25
N GLY A 202 12.27 5.97 2.92
CA GLY A 202 12.59 6.05 4.37
C GLY A 202 11.40 5.80 5.30
N GLY A 203 10.21 5.56 4.76
CA GLY A 203 9.01 5.29 5.57
C GLY A 203 8.44 6.53 6.26
N GLY A 204 7.67 6.31 7.31
CA GLY A 204 6.97 7.37 8.07
C GLY A 204 7.80 8.03 9.17
N ASN A 205 9.12 8.00 9.11
CA ASN A 205 9.99 8.51 10.19
C ASN A 205 10.08 10.05 10.27
N PHE A 206 9.50 10.75 9.29
CA PHE A 206 9.67 12.20 9.12
C PHE A 206 8.39 12.99 9.42
N GLY A 207 7.28 12.32 9.67
CA GLY A 207 5.97 12.91 9.91
C GLY A 207 4.84 12.04 9.38
N VAL A 208 3.61 12.56 9.45
CA VAL A 208 2.40 11.89 8.96
C VAL A 208 2.08 12.40 7.56
N VAL A 209 2.29 11.58 6.54
CA VAL A 209 1.88 11.94 5.17
C VAL A 209 0.36 11.82 5.06
N THR A 210 -0.30 12.88 4.60
CA THR A 210 -1.76 12.98 4.46
C THR A 210 -2.25 12.92 3.04
N GLY A 211 -1.38 13.21 2.05
CA GLY A 211 -1.71 13.19 0.63
C GLY A 211 -0.49 12.93 -0.25
N PHE A 212 -0.74 12.38 -1.42
CA PHE A 212 0.26 12.06 -2.44
C PHE A 212 -0.19 12.55 -3.80
N ASP A 213 0.70 13.18 -4.57
CA ASP A 213 0.53 13.47 -5.98
C ASP A 213 1.28 12.44 -6.81
N TYR A 214 0.56 11.66 -7.60
CA TYR A 214 1.14 10.62 -8.46
C TYR A 214 1.12 11.02 -9.92
N ARG A 215 2.22 10.76 -10.60
CA ARG A 215 2.30 10.81 -12.06
C ARG A 215 1.50 9.66 -12.67
N LEU A 216 0.70 9.95 -13.69
CA LEU A 216 -0.13 8.97 -14.38
C LEU A 216 0.36 8.68 -15.79
N TYR A 217 0.09 7.46 -16.24
CA TYR A 217 0.44 6.95 -17.55
C TYR A 217 -0.78 6.34 -18.26
N PRO A 218 -0.87 6.42 -19.59
CA PRO A 218 -1.93 5.76 -20.35
C PRO A 218 -1.80 4.23 -20.23
N VAL A 219 -2.66 3.60 -19.45
CA VAL A 219 -2.72 2.15 -19.24
C VAL A 219 -4.17 1.74 -18.98
N GLY A 220 -4.58 0.63 -19.59
CA GLY A 220 -5.88 0.04 -19.33
C GLY A 220 -7.03 0.57 -20.21
N PRO A 221 -8.28 0.24 -19.85
CA PRO A 221 -8.63 -0.63 -18.72
C PRO A 221 -8.23 -2.12 -18.94
N GLU A 222 -8.02 -2.55 -20.18
CA GLU A 222 -7.64 -3.92 -20.49
C GLU A 222 -6.13 -4.12 -20.51
N VAL A 223 -5.67 -5.09 -19.73
CA VAL A 223 -4.30 -5.61 -19.74
C VAL A 223 -4.32 -7.12 -20.04
N VAL A 224 -3.22 -7.65 -20.56
CA VAL A 224 -3.08 -9.10 -20.75
C VAL A 224 -2.35 -9.68 -19.54
N GLY A 225 -3.02 -10.59 -18.85
CA GLY A 225 -2.44 -11.33 -17.73
C GLY A 225 -2.67 -12.82 -17.90
N GLY A 226 -1.86 -13.65 -17.24
CA GLY A 226 -2.02 -15.08 -17.24
C GLY A 226 -1.10 -15.78 -16.25
N VAL A 227 -1.44 -17.03 -15.95
CA VAL A 227 -0.67 -17.94 -15.11
C VAL A 227 -0.33 -19.16 -15.91
N VAL A 228 0.93 -19.60 -15.88
CA VAL A 228 1.36 -20.88 -16.41
C VAL A 228 1.97 -21.66 -15.25
N ALA A 229 1.49 -22.88 -15.04
CA ALA A 229 1.92 -23.74 -13.97
C ALA A 229 2.72 -24.94 -14.50
N TRP A 230 3.77 -25.32 -13.80
CA TRP A 230 4.59 -26.50 -14.11
C TRP A 230 4.74 -27.37 -12.85
N PRO A 231 4.94 -28.69 -13.01
CA PRO A 231 5.34 -29.55 -11.91
C PRO A 231 6.63 -29.06 -11.24
N ALA A 232 6.75 -29.25 -9.93
CA ALA A 232 7.94 -28.83 -9.19
C ALA A 232 9.24 -29.51 -9.68
N SER A 233 9.13 -30.68 -10.31
CA SER A 233 10.25 -31.39 -10.93
C SER A 233 10.88 -30.62 -12.12
N GLU A 234 10.12 -29.75 -12.76
CA GLU A 234 10.59 -28.91 -13.88
C GLU A 234 11.17 -27.55 -13.40
N ALA A 235 11.21 -27.33 -12.09
CA ALA A 235 11.65 -26.05 -11.51
C ALA A 235 13.00 -25.52 -12.04
N PRO A 236 14.06 -26.32 -12.20
CA PRO A 236 15.33 -25.84 -12.74
C PRO A 236 15.18 -25.26 -14.17
N ALA A 237 14.50 -25.97 -15.05
CA ALA A 237 14.28 -25.53 -16.43
C ALA A 237 13.40 -24.27 -16.51
N VAL A 238 12.36 -24.21 -15.66
CA VAL A 238 11.47 -23.04 -15.56
C VAL A 238 12.19 -21.80 -15.04
N LEU A 239 13.10 -21.95 -14.07
CA LEU A 239 13.90 -20.83 -13.56
C LEU A 239 14.91 -20.33 -14.61
N GLU A 240 15.49 -21.22 -15.40
CA GLU A 240 16.37 -20.83 -16.51
C GLU A 240 15.60 -20.08 -17.59
N LEU A 241 14.41 -20.56 -17.94
CA LEU A 241 13.50 -19.87 -18.86
C LEU A 241 13.10 -18.50 -18.30
N TYR A 242 12.74 -18.42 -17.01
CA TYR A 242 12.41 -17.15 -16.34
C TYR A 242 13.57 -16.14 -16.43
N ARG A 243 14.80 -16.57 -16.13
CA ARG A 243 15.99 -15.72 -16.22
C ARG A 243 16.19 -15.18 -17.63
N SER A 244 16.19 -16.07 -18.62
CA SER A 244 16.34 -15.70 -20.03
C SER A 244 15.26 -14.74 -20.51
N LEU A 245 14.00 -14.99 -20.14
CA LEU A 245 12.88 -14.10 -20.48
C LEU A 245 12.97 -12.76 -19.75
N ALA A 246 13.40 -12.73 -18.48
CA ALA A 246 13.54 -11.50 -17.72
C ALA A 246 14.61 -10.57 -18.31
N GLU A 247 15.71 -11.12 -18.83
CA GLU A 247 16.78 -10.37 -19.50
C GLU A 247 16.33 -9.79 -20.85
N GLN A 248 15.55 -10.53 -21.63
CA GLN A 248 15.14 -10.19 -23.00
C GLN A 248 13.77 -9.54 -23.09
N ALA A 249 12.99 -9.57 -22.01
CA ALA A 249 11.62 -9.09 -22.00
C ALA A 249 11.55 -7.58 -22.18
N PRO A 250 10.58 -7.08 -22.96
CA PRO A 250 10.33 -5.64 -23.04
C PRO A 250 9.85 -5.11 -21.67
N PRO A 251 10.06 -3.80 -21.39
CA PRO A 251 9.68 -3.21 -20.11
C PRO A 251 8.19 -3.36 -19.76
N GLU A 252 7.33 -3.57 -20.75
CA GLU A 252 5.90 -3.80 -20.56
C GLU A 252 5.54 -5.18 -20.02
N LEU A 253 6.47 -6.13 -20.03
CA LEU A 253 6.25 -7.48 -19.52
C LEU A 253 6.80 -7.63 -18.12
N THR A 254 5.94 -7.78 -17.14
CA THR A 254 6.32 -8.16 -15.77
C THR A 254 6.12 -9.67 -15.58
N LEU A 255 7.13 -10.31 -15.02
CA LEU A 255 7.18 -11.75 -14.76
C LEU A 255 7.37 -11.99 -13.28
N VAL A 256 6.57 -12.90 -12.71
CA VAL A 256 6.72 -13.32 -11.30
C VAL A 256 6.77 -14.86 -11.28
N ALA A 257 7.84 -15.42 -10.72
CA ALA A 257 7.96 -16.85 -10.47
C ALA A 257 7.63 -17.15 -9.01
N LEU A 258 6.71 -18.08 -8.78
CA LEU A 258 6.27 -18.49 -7.44
C LEU A 258 6.41 -20.01 -7.28
N LEU A 259 7.01 -20.43 -6.18
CA LEU A 259 7.01 -21.83 -5.74
C LEU A 259 6.01 -21.99 -4.59
N ARG A 260 4.90 -22.65 -4.86
CA ARG A 260 3.85 -22.89 -3.85
C ARG A 260 3.01 -24.11 -4.23
N PRO A 261 2.26 -24.70 -3.27
CA PRO A 261 1.22 -25.68 -3.59
C PRO A 261 0.19 -25.04 -4.54
N ALA A 262 -0.31 -25.82 -5.49
CA ALA A 262 -1.37 -25.37 -6.40
C ALA A 262 -2.63 -25.05 -5.57
N PRO A 263 -3.28 -23.91 -5.78
CA PRO A 263 -4.58 -23.65 -5.19
C PRO A 263 -5.63 -24.56 -5.85
N PRO A 264 -6.71 -24.91 -5.14
CA PRO A 264 -7.84 -25.55 -5.76
C PRO A 264 -8.43 -24.60 -6.83
N ALA A 265 -8.36 -25.02 -8.09
CA ALA A 265 -8.90 -24.25 -9.20
C ALA A 265 -9.73 -25.17 -10.11
N PRO A 266 -10.83 -24.66 -10.70
CA PRO A 266 -11.59 -25.41 -11.71
C PRO A 266 -10.67 -25.80 -12.87
N GLY A 267 -10.65 -27.11 -13.24
CA GLY A 267 -9.80 -27.63 -14.30
C GLY A 267 -8.44 -28.15 -13.86
N CYS A 268 -7.98 -27.90 -12.63
CA CYS A 268 -6.78 -28.54 -12.10
C CYS A 268 -7.08 -29.96 -11.63
N ARG A 269 -6.23 -30.92 -12.04
CA ARG A 269 -6.36 -32.32 -11.61
C ARG A 269 -6.03 -32.44 -10.13
N ARG A 270 -6.77 -33.30 -9.39
CA ARG A 270 -6.59 -33.47 -7.94
C ARG A 270 -5.19 -33.97 -7.54
N ASP A 271 -4.55 -34.75 -8.42
CA ASP A 271 -3.18 -35.23 -8.27
C ASP A 271 -2.12 -34.11 -8.36
N THR A 272 -2.42 -33.03 -9.13
CA THR A 272 -1.56 -31.85 -9.21
C THR A 272 -1.75 -30.89 -8.05
N MET A 273 -2.89 -30.92 -7.35
CA MET A 273 -3.15 -30.09 -6.15
C MET A 273 -2.26 -30.46 -4.95
N ALA A 274 -1.80 -31.70 -4.88
CA ALA A 274 -0.90 -32.17 -3.83
C ALA A 274 0.58 -31.96 -4.15
N SER A 275 0.92 -31.67 -5.41
CA SER A 275 2.29 -31.38 -5.82
C SER A 275 2.61 -29.89 -5.69
N ARG A 276 3.86 -29.57 -5.34
CA ARG A 276 4.36 -28.20 -5.37
C ARG A 276 4.44 -27.77 -6.83
N LEU A 277 3.62 -26.78 -7.24
CA LEU A 277 3.64 -26.21 -8.57
C LEU A 277 4.32 -24.86 -8.58
N TRP A 278 5.04 -24.57 -9.65
CA TRP A 278 5.53 -23.24 -9.93
C TRP A 278 4.48 -22.47 -10.72
N HIS A 279 4.16 -21.28 -10.27
CA HIS A 279 3.30 -20.36 -10.99
C HIS A 279 4.14 -19.27 -11.61
N TYR A 280 3.93 -19.08 -12.88
CA TYR A 280 4.49 -17.98 -13.64
C TYR A 280 3.35 -17.07 -14.10
N SER A 281 3.37 -15.82 -13.71
CA SER A 281 2.34 -14.86 -14.12
C SER A 281 2.96 -13.77 -14.98
N PRO A 282 2.88 -13.84 -16.30
CA PRO A 282 3.19 -12.68 -17.12
C PRO A 282 2.02 -11.70 -17.06
N VAL A 283 2.29 -10.46 -16.67
CA VAL A 283 1.36 -9.35 -16.87
C VAL A 283 1.97 -8.42 -17.90
N ILE A 284 1.27 -8.23 -19.00
CA ILE A 284 1.67 -7.29 -20.03
C ILE A 284 0.76 -6.07 -19.95
N ALA A 285 1.29 -4.97 -19.44
CA ALA A 285 0.64 -3.67 -19.56
C ALA A 285 0.96 -3.07 -20.93
N ALA A 286 0.30 -3.52 -22.00
CA ALA A 286 0.56 -3.04 -23.34
C ALA A 286 -0.70 -2.96 -24.20
N ILE A 287 -0.67 -2.05 -25.15
CA ILE A 287 -1.71 -1.80 -26.15
C ILE A 287 -2.07 -3.11 -26.90
N ARG A 288 -3.36 -3.39 -26.99
CA ARG A 288 -4.05 -4.61 -27.48
C ARG A 288 -3.44 -5.32 -28.71
N LYS A 289 -2.84 -4.62 -29.66
CA LYS A 289 -2.30 -5.21 -30.90
C LYS A 289 -0.94 -5.91 -30.75
N ARG A 290 -0.07 -5.47 -29.81
CA ARG A 290 1.25 -6.07 -29.58
C ARG A 290 1.21 -7.28 -28.64
N ALA A 291 0.31 -7.30 -27.67
CA ALA A 291 0.17 -8.39 -26.72
C ALA A 291 -0.21 -9.74 -27.37
N ARG A 292 -1.11 -9.75 -28.36
CA ARG A 292 -1.51 -10.98 -29.09
C ARG A 292 -0.36 -11.68 -29.84
N ARG A 293 0.64 -10.95 -30.33
CA ARG A 293 1.80 -11.54 -31.03
C ARG A 293 2.82 -12.14 -30.06
N ARG A 294 2.94 -11.62 -28.85
CA ARG A 294 3.95 -12.05 -27.87
C ARG A 294 3.49 -13.21 -26.99
N SER A 295 2.21 -13.29 -26.66
CA SER A 295 1.64 -14.43 -25.95
C SER A 295 1.71 -15.73 -26.78
N ARG A 296 1.73 -15.64 -28.12
CA ARG A 296 1.96 -16.81 -29.00
C ARG A 296 3.40 -17.33 -28.95
N ARG A 297 4.42 -16.47 -28.75
CA ARG A 297 5.82 -16.92 -28.62
C ARG A 297 6.08 -17.62 -27.29
N SER A 298 5.51 -17.13 -26.19
CA SER A 298 5.62 -17.80 -24.88
C SER A 298 4.86 -19.13 -24.84
N ARG A 299 3.79 -19.29 -25.63
CA ARG A 299 3.08 -20.57 -25.76
C ARG A 299 3.81 -21.60 -26.65
N LEU A 300 4.66 -21.13 -27.57
CA LEU A 300 5.39 -22.05 -28.51
C LEU A 300 6.66 -22.64 -27.87
N LEU A 301 7.11 -22.13 -26.74
CA LEU A 301 8.29 -22.63 -26.00
C LEU A 301 7.94 -23.57 -24.84
N ALA A 302 6.66 -23.71 -24.49
CA ALA A 302 6.19 -24.62 -23.45
C ALA A 302 5.50 -25.84 -24.11
N SER A 303 6.10 -27.00 -23.98
CA SER A 303 5.41 -28.25 -24.26
C SER A 303 4.18 -28.35 -23.38
N PRO A 304 2.99 -28.69 -23.88
CA PRO A 304 1.76 -28.63 -23.11
C PRO A 304 1.61 -29.86 -22.22
N SER A 305 2.26 -29.90 -21.06
CA SER A 305 1.98 -30.95 -20.08
C SER A 305 1.02 -30.56 -18.97
N ALA A 306 0.69 -29.30 -18.80
CA ALA A 306 -0.43 -28.87 -17.95
C ALA A 306 -0.80 -27.39 -18.16
N THR A 307 -1.86 -27.12 -18.90
CA THR A 307 -2.57 -25.85 -18.82
C THR A 307 -3.68 -26.02 -17.79
N CYS A 308 -3.58 -25.34 -16.67
CA CYS A 308 -4.72 -25.02 -15.80
C CYS A 308 -5.29 -23.67 -16.17
#